data_6a89eba82318b6b3253f1c6a18111caf
#
_entry.id   6a89eba82318b6b3253f1c6a18111caf
#
_cell.length_a   1.000
_cell.length_b   1.000
_cell.length_c   1.000
_cell.angle_alpha   90.00
_cell.angle_beta   90.00
_cell.angle_gamma   90.00
#
_symmetry.space_group_name_H-M   'P 1'
#
loop_
_entity.id
_entity.type
_entity.pdbx_description
1 polymer ?
#
loop_
_entity_poly.entity_id
_entity_poly.type
_entity_poly.pdbx_seq_one_letter_code
_entity_poly.pdbx_strand_id
1 'polypeptide(L)'
;MKFFVEDWFKKYFEKMKIFKDKVLLITGGTGSFGNAVLTKFLDSPLKQIRIFSRDEKKQDDMRKKFSNSKISFHIGDVRDRASLDSAFSDVDFIFHAAALKQVPSCEFYPMEAVKTNVIGTENVLDAAIKNKVSKVICLSTDKAVYPINAMGISKALMEKVASAKSRSPEAKDTDICITRYGNVMASRGSVIPLVVDQIKTNQKITITDPNMTRFLMSLEEAVDLVMFAFMNGKNGDIF
;
A
#
# COMPACT_ATOMS: atom_id res chain seq x y z
N MET A 1 17.95 -0.97 -30.82
CA MET A 1 17.81 -0.66 -29.37
C MET A 1 17.19 0.71 -29.10
N LYS A 2 17.60 1.82 -29.71
CA LYS A 2 16.99 3.16 -29.52
C LYS A 2 15.47 3.20 -29.78
N PHE A 3 14.98 2.62 -30.86
CA PHE A 3 13.54 2.63 -31.22
C PHE A 3 12.65 1.93 -30.19
N PHE A 4 13.10 0.84 -29.55
CA PHE A 4 12.33 0.15 -28.52
C PHE A 4 12.21 0.97 -27.21
N VAL A 5 13.25 1.72 -26.87
CA VAL A 5 13.27 2.55 -25.67
C VAL A 5 12.34 3.77 -25.83
N GLU A 6 12.37 4.41 -27.01
CA GLU A 6 11.50 5.56 -27.32
C GLU A 6 10.02 5.17 -27.34
N ASP A 7 9.66 4.01 -27.91
CA ASP A 7 8.28 3.52 -27.94
C ASP A 7 7.77 3.14 -26.54
N TRP A 8 8.64 2.54 -25.71
CA TRP A 8 8.33 2.23 -24.31
C TRP A 8 8.09 3.50 -23.48
N PHE A 9 8.97 4.50 -23.58
CA PHE A 9 8.79 5.79 -22.92
C PHE A 9 7.50 6.48 -23.37
N LYS A 10 7.21 6.49 -24.64
CA LYS A 10 5.99 7.09 -25.18
C LYS A 10 4.73 6.41 -24.63
N LYS A 11 4.69 5.08 -24.60
CA LYS A 11 3.59 4.31 -23.98
C LYS A 11 3.48 4.54 -22.48
N TYR A 12 4.59 4.64 -21.77
CA TYR A 12 4.60 4.94 -20.34
C TYR A 12 4.01 6.32 -20.06
N PHE A 13 4.47 7.36 -20.76
CA PHE A 13 3.94 8.71 -20.60
C PHE A 13 2.46 8.83 -20.99
N GLU A 14 2.02 8.13 -22.03
CA GLU A 14 0.60 8.07 -22.38
C GLU A 14 -0.23 7.47 -21.26
N LYS A 15 0.22 6.37 -20.66
CA LYS A 15 -0.47 5.75 -19.53
C LYS A 15 -0.45 6.62 -18.26
N MET A 16 0.59 7.43 -18.04
CA MET A 16 0.65 8.38 -16.93
C MET A 16 -0.40 9.49 -17.03
N LYS A 17 -0.98 9.74 -18.19
CA LYS A 17 -2.05 10.73 -18.38
C LYS A 17 -3.31 10.44 -17.58
N ILE A 18 -3.56 9.19 -17.17
CA ILE A 18 -4.69 8.84 -16.29
C ILE A 18 -4.65 9.61 -14.96
N PHE A 19 -3.45 10.01 -14.52
CA PHE A 19 -3.26 10.75 -13.27
C PHE A 19 -3.39 12.27 -13.42
N LYS A 20 -3.57 12.79 -14.65
CA LYS A 20 -3.61 14.23 -14.89
C LYS A 20 -4.80 14.86 -14.15
N ASP A 21 -4.50 15.87 -13.34
CA ASP A 21 -5.45 16.64 -12.55
C ASP A 21 -6.24 15.82 -11.50
N LYS A 22 -5.77 14.60 -11.16
CA LYS A 22 -6.40 13.64 -10.26
C LYS A 22 -5.87 13.74 -8.83
N VAL A 23 -6.62 13.19 -7.89
CA VAL A 23 -6.30 13.11 -6.46
C VAL A 23 -6.01 11.67 -6.08
N LEU A 24 -4.82 11.43 -5.52
CA LEU A 24 -4.41 10.14 -4.95
C LEU A 24 -4.45 10.19 -3.43
N LEU A 25 -5.16 9.27 -2.79
CA LEU A 25 -5.11 9.05 -1.35
C LEU A 25 -4.21 7.84 -1.04
N ILE A 26 -3.31 7.98 -0.07
CA ILE A 26 -2.45 6.90 0.43
C ILE A 26 -2.78 6.65 1.90
N THR A 27 -3.48 5.57 2.21
CA THR A 27 -3.70 5.15 3.61
C THR A 27 -2.44 4.44 4.12
N GLY A 28 -2.11 4.65 5.40
CA GLY A 28 -0.82 4.19 5.93
C GLY A 28 0.38 4.91 5.30
N GLY A 29 0.15 6.07 4.72
CA GLY A 29 1.12 6.83 3.92
C GLY A 29 2.40 7.24 4.64
N THR A 30 2.40 7.27 5.98
CA THR A 30 3.60 7.54 6.80
C THR A 30 4.52 6.32 6.98
N GLY A 31 4.11 5.14 6.52
CA GLY A 31 4.97 3.95 6.49
C GLY A 31 6.04 4.01 5.40
N SER A 32 7.03 3.10 5.46
CA SER A 32 8.13 3.05 4.46
C SER A 32 7.59 2.91 3.03
N PHE A 33 6.60 2.04 2.84
CA PHE A 33 5.98 1.82 1.53
C PHE A 33 5.18 3.04 1.06
N GLY A 34 4.35 3.62 1.94
CA GLY A 34 3.59 4.83 1.63
C GLY A 34 4.48 6.01 1.26
N ASN A 35 5.63 6.18 1.94
CA ASN A 35 6.65 7.18 1.59
C ASN A 35 7.24 6.94 0.20
N ALA A 36 7.55 5.69 -0.15
CA ALA A 36 8.11 5.36 -1.45
C ALA A 36 7.11 5.61 -2.59
N VAL A 37 5.85 5.22 -2.39
CA VAL A 37 4.76 5.52 -3.33
C VAL A 37 4.57 7.03 -3.46
N LEU A 38 4.51 7.78 -2.34
CA LEU A 38 4.45 9.24 -2.39
C LEU A 38 5.59 9.82 -3.24
N THR A 39 6.84 9.42 -2.98
CA THR A 39 8.02 9.92 -3.70
C THR A 39 7.89 9.67 -5.21
N LYS A 40 7.48 8.48 -5.62
CA LYS A 40 7.29 8.13 -7.04
C LYS A 40 6.19 8.98 -7.72
N PHE A 41 5.10 9.27 -6.97
CA PHE A 41 3.98 10.03 -7.51
C PHE A 41 4.15 11.55 -7.43
N LEU A 42 5.16 12.07 -6.73
CA LEU A 42 5.41 13.52 -6.68
C LEU A 42 5.66 14.11 -8.06
N ASP A 43 6.39 13.40 -8.92
CA ASP A 43 6.71 13.83 -10.28
C ASP A 43 5.60 13.49 -11.30
N SER A 44 4.51 12.87 -10.86
CA SER A 44 3.38 12.56 -11.73
C SER A 44 2.49 13.78 -11.96
N PRO A 45 1.61 13.78 -12.98
CA PRO A 45 0.68 14.88 -13.25
C PRO A 45 -0.53 14.94 -12.30
N LEU A 46 -0.47 14.30 -11.12
CA LEU A 46 -1.51 14.41 -10.09
C LEU A 46 -1.68 15.86 -9.63
N LYS A 47 -2.92 16.25 -9.39
CA LYS A 47 -3.27 17.53 -8.76
C LYS A 47 -2.91 17.55 -7.26
N GLN A 48 -3.18 16.45 -6.56
CA GLN A 48 -3.00 16.35 -5.10
C GLN A 48 -2.66 14.91 -4.68
N ILE A 49 -1.85 14.78 -3.62
CA ILE A 49 -1.61 13.51 -2.92
C ILE A 49 -2.02 13.69 -1.47
N ARG A 50 -2.94 12.87 -0.98
CA ARG A 50 -3.41 12.87 0.41
C ARG A 50 -2.76 11.74 1.18
N ILE A 51 -2.12 12.07 2.30
CA ILE A 51 -1.53 11.11 3.24
C ILE A 51 -2.49 10.92 4.40
N PHE A 52 -3.02 9.71 4.55
CA PHE A 52 -3.92 9.35 5.63
C PHE A 52 -3.25 8.37 6.58
N SER A 53 -3.12 8.73 7.84
CA SER A 53 -2.56 7.88 8.89
C SER A 53 -2.93 8.37 10.29
N ARG A 54 -2.74 7.50 11.30
CA ARG A 54 -2.99 7.82 12.71
C ARG A 54 -1.84 8.60 13.37
N ASP A 55 -0.65 8.55 12.80
CA ASP A 55 0.59 9.02 13.41
C ASP A 55 0.85 10.48 13.01
N GLU A 56 0.42 11.42 13.85
CA GLU A 56 0.59 12.85 13.65
C GLU A 56 2.06 13.27 13.58
N LYS A 57 2.91 12.63 14.42
CA LYS A 57 4.35 12.95 14.45
C LYS A 57 5.01 12.62 13.13
N LYS A 58 4.74 11.43 12.57
CA LYS A 58 5.28 11.07 11.25
C LYS A 58 4.71 11.93 10.13
N GLN A 59 3.46 12.39 10.24
CA GLN A 59 2.89 13.34 9.27
C GLN A 59 3.61 14.69 9.34
N ASP A 60 3.91 15.19 10.54
CA ASP A 60 4.69 16.42 10.72
C ASP A 60 6.11 16.30 10.16
N ASP A 61 6.80 15.19 10.43
CA ASP A 61 8.12 14.90 9.87
C ASP A 61 8.09 14.85 8.34
N MET A 62 7.06 14.22 7.76
CA MET A 62 6.87 14.18 6.31
C MET A 62 6.59 15.58 5.73
N ARG A 63 5.78 16.40 6.40
CA ARG A 63 5.48 17.77 5.97
C ARG A 63 6.77 18.59 5.88
N LYS A 64 7.62 18.50 6.90
CA LYS A 64 8.92 19.17 6.94
C LYS A 64 9.88 18.66 5.87
N LYS A 65 9.92 17.32 5.69
CA LYS A 65 10.82 16.67 4.72
C LYS A 65 10.50 17.03 3.28
N PHE A 66 9.23 16.95 2.90
CA PHE A 66 8.83 17.13 1.49
C PHE A 66 8.53 18.58 1.14
N SER A 67 8.00 19.38 2.08
CA SER A 67 7.68 20.82 1.90
C SER A 67 7.05 21.13 0.54
N ASN A 68 6.03 20.34 0.14
CA ASN A 68 5.42 20.37 -1.19
C ASN A 68 3.91 20.62 -1.06
N SER A 69 3.40 21.66 -1.73
CA SER A 69 1.98 22.07 -1.68
C SER A 69 1.02 21.04 -2.31
N LYS A 70 1.53 20.11 -3.12
CA LYS A 70 0.78 19.00 -3.70
C LYS A 70 0.34 17.98 -2.65
N ILE A 71 0.99 17.94 -1.48
CA ILE A 71 0.74 16.97 -0.42
C ILE A 71 -0.18 17.58 0.64
N SER A 72 -1.25 16.88 0.97
CA SER A 72 -2.07 17.17 2.15
C SER A 72 -2.06 16.00 3.13
N PHE A 73 -2.23 16.32 4.42
CA PHE A 73 -2.12 15.36 5.50
C PHE A 73 -3.45 15.28 6.25
N HIS A 74 -3.93 14.06 6.45
CA HIS A 74 -5.19 13.76 7.12
C HIS A 74 -4.93 12.77 8.26
N ILE A 75 -5.25 13.17 9.49
CA ILE A 75 -5.17 12.28 10.64
C ILE A 75 -6.47 11.48 10.71
N GLY A 76 -6.35 10.15 10.80
CA GLY A 76 -7.50 9.27 10.94
C GLY A 76 -7.10 7.79 11.01
N ASP A 77 -8.06 6.95 11.33
CA ASP A 77 -7.90 5.51 11.49
C ASP A 77 -8.82 4.75 10.53
N VAL A 78 -8.29 3.86 9.72
CA VAL A 78 -9.09 3.03 8.81
C VAL A 78 -10.11 2.13 9.53
N ARG A 79 -9.90 1.87 10.82
CA ARG A 79 -10.84 1.12 11.66
C ARG A 79 -12.09 1.93 12.05
N ASP A 80 -12.02 3.25 11.95
CA ASP A 80 -13.11 4.17 12.22
C ASP A 80 -13.67 4.75 10.92
N ARG A 81 -14.88 4.35 10.59
CA ARG A 81 -15.60 4.78 9.38
C ARG A 81 -15.75 6.29 9.28
N ALA A 82 -16.08 6.94 10.40
CA ALA A 82 -16.33 8.38 10.42
C ALA A 82 -15.06 9.18 10.09
N SER A 83 -13.88 8.67 10.46
CA SER A 83 -12.60 9.33 10.17
C SER A 83 -12.23 9.35 8.68
N LEU A 84 -12.90 8.55 7.83
CA LEU A 84 -12.62 8.44 6.40
C LEU A 84 -13.35 9.53 5.58
N ASP A 85 -14.50 10.00 6.02
CA ASP A 85 -15.41 10.81 5.21
C ASP A 85 -14.73 12.05 4.61
N SER A 86 -14.01 12.84 5.42
CA SER A 86 -13.37 14.07 4.96
C SER A 86 -12.15 13.82 4.06
N ALA A 87 -11.42 12.72 4.28
CA ALA A 87 -10.23 12.40 3.53
C ALA A 87 -10.54 11.81 2.16
N PHE A 88 -11.72 11.18 1.99
CA PHE A 88 -12.11 10.44 0.80
C PHE A 88 -12.95 11.27 -0.20
N SER A 89 -13.45 12.45 0.18
CA SER A 89 -14.18 13.35 -0.73
C SER A 89 -13.31 13.74 -1.92
N ASP A 90 -13.84 13.65 -3.14
CA ASP A 90 -13.16 14.03 -4.38
C ASP A 90 -11.81 13.30 -4.62
N VAL A 91 -11.67 12.06 -4.15
CA VAL A 91 -10.52 11.20 -4.41
C VAL A 91 -10.77 10.38 -5.66
N ASP A 92 -9.80 10.34 -6.58
CA ASP A 92 -9.88 9.53 -7.80
C ASP A 92 -9.20 8.18 -7.64
N PHE A 93 -8.09 8.11 -6.90
CA PHE A 93 -7.27 6.92 -6.73
C PHE A 93 -6.93 6.68 -5.26
N ILE A 94 -6.93 5.42 -4.84
CA ILE A 94 -6.51 5.05 -3.48
C ILE A 94 -5.42 3.98 -3.56
N PHE A 95 -4.32 4.21 -2.86
CA PHE A 95 -3.38 3.15 -2.48
C PHE A 95 -3.59 2.82 -0.99
N HIS A 96 -4.17 1.65 -0.73
CA HIS A 96 -4.47 1.20 0.62
C HIS A 96 -3.33 0.36 1.20
N ALA A 97 -2.44 1.02 1.96
CA ALA A 97 -1.27 0.40 2.59
C ALA A 97 -1.34 0.37 4.14
N ALA A 98 -2.44 0.86 4.72
CA ALA A 98 -2.64 0.77 6.18
C ALA A 98 -2.84 -0.68 6.61
N ALA A 99 -1.92 -1.22 7.41
CA ALA A 99 -1.98 -2.60 7.88
C ALA A 99 -1.12 -2.83 9.12
N LEU A 100 -1.45 -3.87 9.88
CA LEU A 100 -0.53 -4.54 10.79
C LEU A 100 0.21 -5.63 10.02
N LYS A 101 1.56 -5.61 10.04
CA LYS A 101 2.41 -6.49 9.22
C LYS A 101 3.45 -7.29 10.02
N GLN A 102 3.65 -6.97 11.29
CA GLN A 102 4.62 -7.67 12.13
C GLN A 102 4.01 -8.99 12.60
N VAL A 103 4.62 -10.11 12.19
CA VAL A 103 4.12 -11.45 12.53
C VAL A 103 3.97 -11.64 14.03
N PRO A 104 5.00 -11.38 14.88
CA PRO A 104 4.84 -11.56 16.32
C PRO A 104 3.71 -10.73 16.91
N SER A 105 3.60 -9.46 16.52
CA SER A 105 2.52 -8.59 17.02
C SER A 105 1.13 -9.08 16.62
N CYS A 106 0.99 -9.61 15.40
CA CYS A 106 -0.29 -10.16 14.95
C CYS A 106 -0.64 -11.47 15.66
N GLU A 107 0.35 -12.30 16.01
CA GLU A 107 0.14 -13.51 16.82
C GLU A 107 -0.33 -13.17 18.24
N PHE A 108 0.29 -12.18 18.89
CA PHE A 108 -0.12 -11.74 20.23
C PHE A 108 -1.46 -11.00 20.23
N TYR A 109 -1.77 -10.27 19.16
CA TYR A 109 -2.97 -9.43 19.08
C TYR A 109 -3.75 -9.70 17.77
N PRO A 110 -4.25 -10.92 17.56
CA PRO A 110 -4.86 -11.30 16.29
C PRO A 110 -6.10 -10.45 15.96
N MET A 111 -6.88 -10.05 16.95
CA MET A 111 -8.05 -9.20 16.75
C MET A 111 -7.68 -7.79 16.28
N GLU A 112 -6.52 -7.25 16.67
CA GLU A 112 -6.04 -5.97 16.12
C GLU A 112 -5.60 -6.10 14.66
N ALA A 113 -5.06 -7.26 14.29
CA ALA A 113 -4.79 -7.58 12.88
C ALA A 113 -6.10 -7.68 12.08
N VAL A 114 -7.12 -8.37 12.59
CA VAL A 114 -8.46 -8.43 11.96
C VAL A 114 -9.07 -7.03 11.82
N LYS A 115 -9.12 -6.25 12.90
CA LYS A 115 -9.69 -4.89 12.88
C LYS A 115 -8.99 -3.99 11.85
N THR A 116 -7.66 -4.07 11.74
CA THR A 116 -6.91 -3.19 10.85
C THR A 116 -6.90 -3.72 9.42
N ASN A 117 -6.52 -4.99 9.23
CA ASN A 117 -6.29 -5.56 7.91
C ASN A 117 -7.59 -5.94 7.20
N VAL A 118 -8.61 -6.39 7.95
CA VAL A 118 -9.89 -6.87 7.37
C VAL A 118 -10.95 -5.77 7.44
N ILE A 119 -11.36 -5.39 8.65
CA ILE A 119 -12.43 -4.38 8.83
C ILE A 119 -11.97 -3.02 8.31
N GLY A 120 -10.71 -2.64 8.56
CA GLY A 120 -10.14 -1.39 8.02
C GLY A 120 -10.15 -1.36 6.50
N THR A 121 -9.84 -2.48 5.84
CA THR A 121 -9.94 -2.57 4.37
C THR A 121 -11.40 -2.48 3.93
N GLU A 122 -12.33 -3.17 4.58
CA GLU A 122 -13.76 -3.07 4.26
C GLU A 122 -14.24 -1.61 4.35
N ASN A 123 -13.92 -0.91 5.43
CA ASN A 123 -14.28 0.50 5.61
C ASN A 123 -13.71 1.39 4.49
N VAL A 124 -12.44 1.17 4.11
CA VAL A 124 -11.80 1.90 3.00
C VAL A 124 -12.51 1.64 1.67
N LEU A 125 -12.85 0.38 1.39
CA LEU A 125 -13.55 0.03 0.14
C LEU A 125 -14.97 0.59 0.11
N ASP A 126 -15.72 0.54 1.22
CA ASP A 126 -17.05 1.16 1.33
C ASP A 126 -16.98 2.67 1.12
N ALA A 127 -15.99 3.34 1.72
CA ALA A 127 -15.79 4.78 1.53
C ALA A 127 -15.39 5.09 0.08
N ALA A 128 -14.56 4.26 -0.55
CA ALA A 128 -14.16 4.41 -1.95
C ALA A 128 -15.36 4.28 -2.90
N ILE A 129 -16.18 3.25 -2.71
CA ILE A 129 -17.40 3.00 -3.50
C ILE A 129 -18.39 4.16 -3.33
N LYS A 130 -18.65 4.58 -2.08
CA LYS A 130 -19.54 5.71 -1.76
C LYS A 130 -19.11 7.00 -2.47
N ASN A 131 -17.80 7.25 -2.57
CA ASN A 131 -17.22 8.44 -3.20
C ASN A 131 -16.89 8.23 -4.70
N LYS A 132 -17.26 7.09 -5.31
CA LYS A 132 -17.00 6.76 -6.71
C LYS A 132 -15.53 6.90 -7.11
N VAL A 133 -14.65 6.46 -6.22
CA VAL A 133 -13.20 6.41 -6.50
C VAL A 133 -12.96 5.50 -7.70
N SER A 134 -12.26 5.98 -8.70
CA SER A 134 -12.08 5.24 -9.95
C SER A 134 -11.31 3.94 -9.76
N LYS A 135 -10.28 3.93 -8.88
CA LYS A 135 -9.48 2.71 -8.64
C LYS A 135 -8.86 2.68 -7.25
N VAL A 136 -8.93 1.51 -6.62
CA VAL A 136 -8.29 1.19 -5.33
C VAL A 136 -7.29 0.07 -5.53
N ILE A 137 -6.05 0.27 -5.09
CA ILE A 137 -5.03 -0.79 -5.02
C ILE A 137 -4.83 -1.16 -3.55
N CYS A 138 -5.20 -2.40 -3.19
CA CYS A 138 -5.02 -2.95 -1.85
C CYS A 138 -3.67 -3.67 -1.73
N LEU A 139 -2.86 -3.25 -0.77
CA LEU A 139 -1.57 -3.89 -0.48
C LEU A 139 -1.75 -5.21 0.26
N SER A 140 -1.35 -6.31 -0.37
CA SER A 140 -1.29 -7.66 0.21
C SER A 140 0.15 -8.18 0.32
N THR A 141 0.33 -9.48 0.41
CA THR A 141 1.62 -10.14 0.66
C THR A 141 1.62 -11.56 0.06
N ASP A 142 2.81 -12.07 -0.26
CA ASP A 142 3.05 -13.48 -0.59
C ASP A 142 2.53 -14.45 0.51
N LYS A 143 2.55 -14.00 1.77
CA LYS A 143 2.09 -14.77 2.93
C LYS A 143 0.57 -14.96 2.99
N ALA A 144 -0.19 -14.27 2.16
CA ALA A 144 -1.62 -14.48 1.99
C ALA A 144 -1.96 -15.69 1.10
N VAL A 145 -1.00 -16.15 0.28
CA VAL A 145 -1.19 -17.27 -0.67
C VAL A 145 -1.30 -18.61 0.07
N TYR A 146 -0.41 -18.84 1.05
CA TYR A 146 -0.43 -20.00 1.93
C TYR A 146 -0.27 -19.53 3.38
N PRO A 147 -1.36 -19.05 4.01
CA PRO A 147 -1.29 -18.34 5.28
C PRO A 147 -1.10 -19.32 6.45
N ILE A 148 0.02 -19.23 7.15
CA ILE A 148 0.34 -20.06 8.32
C ILE A 148 0.40 -19.28 9.64
N ASN A 149 0.21 -17.96 9.59
CA ASN A 149 0.27 -17.10 10.77
C ASN A 149 -0.85 -16.04 10.72
N ALA A 150 -1.18 -15.45 11.88
CA ALA A 150 -2.28 -14.49 12.02
C ALA A 150 -2.17 -13.31 11.05
N MET A 151 -0.96 -12.81 10.75
CA MET A 151 -0.77 -11.75 9.77
C MET A 151 -1.14 -12.23 8.37
N GLY A 152 -0.62 -13.37 7.90
CA GLY A 152 -0.95 -13.96 6.61
C GLY A 152 -2.43 -14.30 6.48
N ILE A 153 -3.03 -14.90 7.52
CA ILE A 153 -4.47 -15.24 7.58
C ILE A 153 -5.32 -13.98 7.46
N SER A 154 -5.00 -12.92 8.21
CA SER A 154 -5.74 -11.65 8.12
C SER A 154 -5.63 -10.99 6.74
N LYS A 155 -4.46 -11.11 6.08
CA LYS A 155 -4.27 -10.61 4.71
C LYS A 155 -5.00 -11.47 3.68
N ALA A 156 -5.02 -12.79 3.83
CA ALA A 156 -5.82 -13.68 2.96
C ALA A 156 -7.33 -13.35 3.09
N LEU A 157 -7.81 -13.11 4.31
CA LEU A 157 -9.20 -12.71 4.52
C LEU A 157 -9.49 -11.32 3.93
N MET A 158 -8.56 -10.37 4.08
CA MET A 158 -8.63 -9.06 3.42
C MET A 158 -8.79 -9.20 1.90
N GLU A 159 -8.01 -10.08 1.25
CA GLU A 159 -8.14 -10.33 -0.19
C GLU A 159 -9.52 -10.89 -0.56
N LYS A 160 -10.10 -11.76 0.28
CA LYS A 160 -11.47 -12.26 0.07
C LYS A 160 -12.51 -11.14 0.18
N VAL A 161 -12.37 -10.24 1.16
CA VAL A 161 -13.22 -9.06 1.30
C VAL A 161 -13.11 -8.16 0.06
N ALA A 162 -11.89 -7.82 -0.36
CA ALA A 162 -11.67 -7.00 -1.55
C ALA A 162 -12.24 -7.64 -2.83
N SER A 163 -12.02 -8.95 -3.02
CA SER A 163 -12.59 -9.71 -4.15
C SER A 163 -14.12 -9.83 -4.10
N ALA A 164 -14.73 -9.88 -2.92
CA ALA A 164 -16.19 -9.85 -2.79
C ALA A 164 -16.74 -8.47 -3.14
N LYS A 165 -16.11 -7.40 -2.63
CA LYS A 165 -16.50 -6.02 -2.94
C LYS A 165 -16.36 -5.70 -4.43
N SER A 166 -15.31 -6.16 -5.10
CA SER A 166 -15.14 -5.94 -6.54
C SER A 166 -16.27 -6.51 -7.40
N ARG A 167 -16.96 -7.53 -6.90
CA ARG A 167 -18.10 -8.16 -7.58
C ARG A 167 -19.47 -7.58 -7.19
N SER A 168 -19.48 -6.66 -6.23
CA SER A 168 -20.73 -6.05 -5.75
C SER A 168 -21.27 -5.05 -6.79
N PRO A 169 -22.60 -5.00 -7.01
CA PRO A 169 -23.20 -4.03 -7.94
C PRO A 169 -22.90 -2.56 -7.57
N GLU A 170 -22.68 -2.26 -6.28
CA GLU A 170 -22.34 -0.92 -5.82
C GLU A 170 -20.94 -0.49 -6.29
N ALA A 171 -20.03 -1.43 -6.54
CA ALA A 171 -18.66 -1.16 -6.97
C ALA A 171 -18.51 -0.92 -8.48
N LYS A 172 -19.60 -0.78 -9.24
CA LYS A 172 -19.59 -0.66 -10.71
C LYS A 172 -18.70 0.46 -11.25
N ASP A 173 -18.52 1.53 -10.48
CA ASP A 173 -17.72 2.70 -10.84
C ASP A 173 -16.32 2.71 -10.17
N THR A 174 -15.95 1.62 -9.45
CA THR A 174 -14.70 1.52 -8.68
C THR A 174 -13.97 0.21 -8.99
N ASP A 175 -12.86 0.29 -9.70
CA ASP A 175 -11.97 -0.86 -9.88
C ASP A 175 -11.22 -1.16 -8.57
N ILE A 176 -11.33 -2.38 -8.06
CA ILE A 176 -10.63 -2.84 -6.87
C ILE A 176 -9.61 -3.89 -7.28
N CYS A 177 -8.32 -3.57 -7.11
CA CYS A 177 -7.20 -4.47 -7.41
C CYS A 177 -6.37 -4.74 -6.18
N ILE A 178 -5.62 -5.84 -6.20
CA ILE A 178 -4.76 -6.28 -5.11
C ILE A 178 -3.34 -6.45 -5.66
N THR A 179 -2.33 -6.06 -4.88
CA THR A 179 -0.93 -6.34 -5.18
C THR A 179 -0.31 -7.15 -4.07
N ARG A 180 0.30 -8.30 -4.40
CA ARG A 180 1.02 -9.19 -3.49
C ARG A 180 2.51 -8.93 -3.59
N TYR A 181 3.16 -8.80 -2.46
CA TYR A 181 4.60 -8.54 -2.37
C TYR A 181 5.32 -9.63 -1.61
N GLY A 182 6.54 -9.90 -2.04
CA GLY A 182 7.51 -10.64 -1.27
C GLY A 182 8.09 -9.83 -0.10
N ASN A 183 9.24 -10.22 0.39
CA ASN A 183 9.97 -9.48 1.40
C ASN A 183 10.66 -8.27 0.75
N VAL A 184 10.17 -7.06 1.05
CA VAL A 184 10.81 -5.82 0.58
C VAL A 184 12.10 -5.61 1.36
N MET A 185 13.23 -5.59 0.65
CA MET A 185 14.58 -5.44 1.21
C MET A 185 14.70 -4.15 2.03
N ALA A 186 15.43 -4.23 3.13
CA ALA A 186 15.73 -3.11 4.04
C ALA A 186 14.49 -2.35 4.58
N SER A 187 13.28 -2.93 4.46
CA SER A 187 12.10 -2.35 5.07
C SER A 187 12.19 -2.41 6.61
N ARG A 188 11.58 -1.43 7.29
CA ARG A 188 11.61 -1.36 8.76
C ARG A 188 11.10 -2.65 9.40
N GLY A 189 11.89 -3.21 10.32
CA GLY A 189 11.59 -4.48 11.02
C GLY A 189 11.83 -5.73 10.16
N SER A 190 12.59 -5.64 9.06
CA SER A 190 13.00 -6.79 8.25
C SER A 190 14.35 -7.35 8.70
N VAL A 191 14.69 -8.55 8.21
CA VAL A 191 15.90 -9.28 8.59
C VAL A 191 17.19 -8.51 8.28
N ILE A 192 17.26 -7.78 7.18
CA ILE A 192 18.49 -7.07 6.78
C ILE A 192 18.87 -6.00 7.81
N PRO A 193 17.98 -5.05 8.21
CA PRO A 193 18.28 -4.13 9.29
C PRO A 193 18.66 -4.81 10.61
N LEU A 194 18.00 -5.92 10.97
CA LEU A 194 18.34 -6.69 12.17
C LEU A 194 19.77 -7.22 12.13
N VAL A 195 20.15 -7.89 11.03
CA VAL A 195 21.51 -8.42 10.85
C VAL A 195 22.57 -7.31 10.85
N VAL A 196 22.29 -6.20 10.18
CA VAL A 196 23.19 -5.03 10.18
C VAL A 196 23.39 -4.46 11.59
N ASP A 197 22.31 -4.38 12.38
CA ASP A 197 22.38 -3.93 13.76
C ASP A 197 23.18 -4.89 14.65
N GLN A 198 22.93 -6.20 14.53
CA GLN A 198 23.70 -7.23 15.23
C GLN A 198 25.19 -7.17 14.89
N ILE A 199 25.55 -6.96 13.63
CA ILE A 199 26.96 -6.77 13.21
C ILE A 199 27.55 -5.50 13.86
N LYS A 200 26.85 -4.37 13.78
CA LYS A 200 27.32 -3.09 14.33
C LYS A 200 27.49 -3.12 15.85
N THR A 201 26.66 -3.88 16.54
CA THR A 201 26.67 -4.02 18.00
C THR A 201 27.51 -5.23 18.48
N ASN A 202 28.24 -5.86 17.55
CA ASN A 202 29.06 -7.05 17.82
C ASN A 202 28.29 -8.20 18.50
N GLN A 203 26.99 -8.35 18.14
CA GLN A 203 26.14 -9.44 18.60
C GLN A 203 26.22 -10.64 17.64
N LYS A 204 25.91 -11.82 18.14
CA LYS A 204 25.78 -13.02 17.28
C LYS A 204 24.63 -12.85 16.31
N ILE A 205 24.87 -13.15 15.02
CA ILE A 205 23.82 -13.17 14.02
C ILE A 205 22.88 -14.33 14.31
N THR A 206 21.59 -14.04 14.42
CA THR A 206 20.56 -15.03 14.68
C THR A 206 20.01 -15.57 13.35
N ILE A 207 20.18 -16.87 13.12
CA ILE A 207 19.61 -17.59 11.97
C ILE A 207 18.55 -18.54 12.51
N THR A 208 17.28 -18.31 12.12
CA THR A 208 16.16 -19.14 12.57
C THR A 208 16.19 -20.52 11.93
N ASP A 209 16.39 -20.56 10.61
CA ASP A 209 16.53 -21.80 9.82
C ASP A 209 17.43 -21.51 8.62
N PRO A 210 18.59 -22.21 8.49
CA PRO A 210 19.54 -21.98 7.40
C PRO A 210 18.99 -22.35 6.01
N ASN A 211 17.95 -23.19 5.94
CA ASN A 211 17.32 -23.62 4.68
C ASN A 211 16.14 -22.74 4.27
N MET A 212 15.80 -21.73 5.07
CA MET A 212 14.65 -20.87 4.81
C MET A 212 14.87 -19.99 3.58
N THR A 213 13.96 -20.03 2.62
CA THR A 213 13.96 -19.21 1.42
C THR A 213 12.95 -18.06 1.52
N ARG A 214 13.18 -16.99 0.77
CA ARG A 214 12.29 -15.83 0.70
C ARG A 214 12.27 -15.26 -0.72
N PHE A 215 11.09 -14.81 -1.14
CA PHE A 215 10.98 -13.93 -2.32
C PHE A 215 11.40 -12.52 -1.91
N LEU A 216 12.54 -12.09 -2.43
CA LEU A 216 13.06 -10.75 -2.17
C LEU A 216 12.73 -9.83 -3.33
N MET A 217 12.39 -8.59 -3.02
CA MET A 217 12.23 -7.52 -3.99
C MET A 217 12.73 -6.20 -3.40
N SER A 218 13.15 -5.30 -4.26
CA SER A 218 13.47 -3.93 -3.87
C SER A 218 12.19 -3.13 -3.57
N LEU A 219 12.36 -2.02 -2.86
CA LEU A 219 11.24 -1.10 -2.63
C LEU A 219 10.78 -0.44 -3.94
N GLU A 220 11.71 -0.23 -4.88
CA GLU A 220 11.41 0.33 -6.20
C GLU A 220 10.57 -0.62 -7.04
N GLU A 221 10.94 -1.90 -7.17
CA GLU A 221 10.14 -2.92 -7.85
C GLU A 221 8.74 -3.03 -7.25
N ALA A 222 8.64 -2.97 -5.92
CA ALA A 222 7.35 -3.00 -5.24
C ALA A 222 6.47 -1.78 -5.59
N VAL A 223 7.06 -0.59 -5.70
CA VAL A 223 6.34 0.63 -6.13
C VAL A 223 5.97 0.57 -7.60
N ASP A 224 6.85 0.03 -8.45
CA ASP A 224 6.57 -0.14 -9.88
C ASP A 224 5.39 -1.11 -10.11
N LEU A 225 5.24 -2.14 -9.26
CA LEU A 225 4.05 -3.01 -9.28
C LEU A 225 2.76 -2.24 -8.95
N VAL A 226 2.80 -1.31 -7.99
CA VAL A 226 1.65 -0.42 -7.71
C VAL A 226 1.32 0.45 -8.92
N MET A 227 2.33 1.07 -9.52
CA MET A 227 2.14 1.88 -10.73
C MET A 227 1.54 1.06 -11.86
N PHE A 228 2.06 -0.16 -12.06
CA PHE A 228 1.55 -1.08 -13.07
C PHE A 228 0.07 -1.42 -12.82
N ALA A 229 -0.29 -1.74 -11.57
CA ALA A 229 -1.66 -2.06 -11.20
C ALA A 229 -2.62 -0.87 -11.42
N PHE A 230 -2.21 0.36 -11.10
CA PHE A 230 -3.01 1.56 -11.40
C PHE A 230 -3.24 1.72 -12.90
N MET A 231 -2.20 1.53 -13.72
CA MET A 231 -2.25 1.77 -15.17
C MET A 231 -2.93 0.66 -15.97
N ASN A 232 -2.92 -0.58 -15.48
CA ASN A 232 -3.33 -1.76 -16.25
C ASN A 232 -4.37 -2.63 -15.57
N GLY A 233 -4.53 -2.53 -14.25
CA GLY A 233 -5.43 -3.37 -13.47
C GLY A 233 -6.89 -3.16 -13.85
N LYS A 234 -7.63 -4.26 -13.89
CA LYS A 234 -9.08 -4.29 -14.04
C LYS A 234 -9.69 -4.74 -12.71
N ASN A 235 -10.96 -4.47 -12.55
CA ASN A 235 -11.69 -4.82 -11.34
C ASN A 235 -11.57 -6.31 -10.99
N GLY A 236 -11.08 -6.60 -9.78
CA GLY A 236 -10.85 -7.97 -9.28
C GLY A 236 -9.46 -8.54 -9.55
N ASP A 237 -8.58 -7.85 -10.27
CA ASP A 237 -7.23 -8.33 -10.56
C ASP A 237 -6.35 -8.41 -9.31
N ILE A 238 -5.52 -9.47 -9.27
CA ILE A 238 -4.49 -9.70 -8.25
C ILE A 238 -3.14 -9.85 -8.97
N PHE A 239 -2.20 -8.99 -8.64
CA PHE A 239 -0.85 -8.93 -9.21
C PHE A 239 0.20 -9.47 -8.24
#